data_81db7c1d3a36c026e39787452db5a225
#
_entry.id   81db7c1d3a36c026e39787452db5a225
#
_cell.length_a   1.000
_cell.length_b   1.000
_cell.length_c   1.000
_cell.angle_alpha   90.00
_cell.angle_beta   90.00
_cell.angle_gamma   90.00
#
_symmetry.space_group_name_H-M   'P 1'
#
loop_
_entity.id
_entity.type
_entity.pdbx_description
1 polymer ?
#
loop_
_entity_poly.entity_id
_entity_poly.type
_entity_poly.pdbx_seq_one_letter_code
_entity_poly.pdbx_strand_id
1 'polypeptide(L)'
;MKKSWGNLKNNRLSYYMIIISFMFLIFIGSIFIGNSILFIFKLPVNRLSIIIFPAIGLILSKFILNKDGEKIKWRYMIAILMLFYLIIITLGIINNIIWDSSYDSLSYHQEGVIRLKDGWNPFYEQSGDIDRWVKHYTKAPWIFAASIYTITGRIESAKVLNMLLPIIVFLLGFAFFYLVTKKKTVISLLGALILAINPVNISQMFTYYVDAALGIYIIILIITLFFILFYEDLFYFKYFSLINIATFLVNIKFTGLAYAGVILAIFLICNFIYSSKSYNIKLVSFLFISFIFSVMIIGFNPYITNTLNNGNPLYPLSGKNKIDIMTNNTPEEFRYDSEFQKAYKALIAPPSVDNKVGKAPKSFSEMFEIKEGTRTIYAAADTRLRGFGIYSVIFLPISFLFLIYSILKCKDKKLKVCSILLLLGLAFVIIYCGDFWWARYISFIWAIPVLTYVSMAISENKFIKSIGWIFLIVMLINSTIMIPSTLEIKTKLSNRLKQEILVKKEIQNDEFKFSKVNKAKEFNLTYKIVD
;
A
#
# COMPACT_ATOMS: atom_id res chain seq x y z
N MET A 1 33.71 -1.00 -11.91
CA MET A 1 33.83 -2.07 -10.89
C MET A 1 32.55 -2.08 -10.07
N LYS A 2 31.69 -3.10 -10.25
CA LYS A 2 30.53 -3.33 -9.39
C LYS A 2 31.02 -3.82 -8.02
N LYS A 3 31.04 -2.98 -7.00
CA LYS A 3 31.10 -3.48 -5.62
C LYS A 3 29.71 -4.03 -5.30
N SER A 4 29.50 -5.33 -5.50
CA SER A 4 28.32 -6.01 -4.94
C SER A 4 28.48 -6.04 -3.43
N TRP A 5 27.40 -5.82 -2.68
CA TRP A 5 27.39 -5.91 -1.21
C TRP A 5 27.57 -7.36 -0.71
N GLY A 6 27.71 -8.32 -1.62
CA GLY A 6 27.87 -9.73 -1.38
C GLY A 6 26.81 -10.58 -2.07
N ASN A 7 26.76 -11.84 -1.69
CA ASN A 7 25.83 -12.82 -2.22
C ASN A 7 24.68 -13.03 -1.20
N LEU A 8 23.43 -12.88 -1.63
CA LEU A 8 22.24 -13.11 -0.78
C LEU A 8 22.23 -14.53 -0.20
N LYS A 9 22.73 -15.52 -0.96
CA LYS A 9 22.83 -16.92 -0.54
C LYS A 9 23.65 -17.11 0.74
N ASN A 10 24.63 -16.24 0.99
CA ASN A 10 25.43 -16.27 2.22
C ASN A 10 24.60 -15.94 3.47
N ASN A 11 23.39 -15.43 3.28
CA ASN A 11 22.43 -15.09 4.31
C ASN A 11 21.12 -15.84 4.10
N ARG A 12 21.13 -17.16 4.34
CA ARG A 12 19.99 -18.06 4.07
C ARG A 12 18.65 -17.51 4.55
N LEU A 13 18.61 -16.91 5.75
CA LEU A 13 17.37 -16.36 6.30
C LEU A 13 16.79 -15.24 5.43
N SER A 14 17.60 -14.20 5.14
CA SER A 14 17.15 -13.10 4.26
C SER A 14 16.82 -13.61 2.86
N TYR A 15 17.60 -14.55 2.33
CA TYR A 15 17.37 -15.15 1.03
C TYR A 15 15.98 -15.78 0.92
N TYR A 16 15.59 -16.64 1.89
CA TYR A 16 14.27 -17.26 1.87
C TYR A 16 13.14 -16.24 2.14
N MET A 17 13.34 -15.26 3.02
CA MET A 17 12.36 -14.21 3.27
C MET A 17 12.08 -13.38 2.00
N ILE A 18 13.11 -13.07 1.20
CA ILE A 18 12.96 -12.38 -0.09
C ILE A 18 12.15 -13.25 -1.06
N ILE A 19 12.47 -14.53 -1.18
CA ILE A 19 11.75 -15.44 -2.09
C ILE A 19 10.28 -15.56 -1.69
N ILE A 20 9.97 -15.79 -0.41
CA ILE A 20 8.60 -15.91 0.09
C ILE A 20 7.81 -14.61 -0.19
N SER A 21 8.41 -13.46 0.15
CA SER A 21 7.76 -12.16 -0.06
C SER A 21 7.46 -11.89 -1.54
N PHE A 22 8.45 -12.16 -2.41
CA PHE A 22 8.26 -11.98 -3.85
C PHE A 22 7.25 -12.97 -4.43
N MET A 23 7.22 -14.22 -3.97
CA MET A 23 6.19 -15.17 -4.38
C MET A 23 4.79 -14.71 -3.98
N PHE A 24 4.61 -14.20 -2.76
CA PHE A 24 3.31 -13.65 -2.35
C PHE A 24 2.87 -12.48 -3.23
N LEU A 25 3.79 -11.57 -3.56
CA LEU A 25 3.52 -10.45 -4.48
C LEU A 25 3.22 -10.92 -5.90
N ILE A 26 3.91 -11.97 -6.38
CA ILE A 26 3.64 -12.60 -7.67
C ILE A 26 2.25 -13.25 -7.65
N PHE A 27 1.84 -13.91 -6.58
CA PHE A 27 0.50 -14.52 -6.48
C PHE A 27 -0.60 -13.45 -6.51
N ILE A 28 -0.44 -12.35 -5.77
CA ILE A 28 -1.36 -11.21 -5.82
C ILE A 28 -1.38 -10.60 -7.22
N GLY A 29 -0.20 -10.34 -7.79
CA GLY A 29 -0.06 -9.77 -9.13
C GLY A 29 -0.64 -10.67 -10.22
N SER A 30 -0.43 -12.00 -10.14
CA SER A 30 -0.96 -12.95 -11.13
C SER A 30 -2.48 -13.04 -11.11
N ILE A 31 -3.13 -12.91 -9.93
CA ILE A 31 -4.60 -12.81 -9.85
C ILE A 31 -5.09 -11.57 -10.60
N PHE A 32 -4.46 -10.43 -10.37
CA PHE A 32 -4.82 -9.19 -11.04
C PHE A 32 -4.57 -9.25 -12.55
N ILE A 33 -3.36 -9.64 -12.97
CA ILE A 33 -2.95 -9.73 -14.38
C ILE A 33 -3.83 -10.74 -15.12
N GLY A 34 -4.04 -11.92 -14.53
CA GLY A 34 -4.82 -12.99 -15.15
C GLY A 34 -6.28 -12.58 -15.39
N ASN A 35 -6.94 -11.96 -14.40
CA ASN A 35 -8.31 -11.48 -14.59
C ASN A 35 -8.38 -10.32 -15.61
N SER A 36 -7.40 -9.39 -15.61
CA SER A 36 -7.34 -8.35 -16.63
C SER A 36 -7.19 -8.92 -18.04
N ILE A 37 -6.44 -10.02 -18.21
CA ILE A 37 -6.37 -10.76 -19.48
C ILE A 37 -7.73 -11.40 -19.81
N LEU A 38 -8.43 -11.99 -18.83
CA LEU A 38 -9.77 -12.55 -19.07
C LEU A 38 -10.75 -11.47 -19.57
N PHE A 39 -10.66 -10.25 -19.07
CA PHE A 39 -11.51 -9.15 -19.55
C PHE A 39 -11.31 -8.84 -21.03
N ILE A 40 -10.08 -8.98 -21.59
CA ILE A 40 -9.83 -8.83 -23.02
C ILE A 40 -10.68 -9.82 -23.83
N PHE A 41 -10.84 -11.04 -23.32
CA PHE A 41 -11.66 -12.09 -23.92
C PHE A 41 -13.14 -12.06 -23.50
N LYS A 42 -13.59 -10.98 -22.88
CA LYS A 42 -14.97 -10.80 -22.36
C LYS A 42 -15.38 -11.84 -21.31
N LEU A 43 -14.39 -12.41 -20.60
CA LEU A 43 -14.65 -13.35 -19.52
C LEU A 43 -14.63 -12.62 -18.16
N PRO A 44 -15.58 -12.90 -17.26
CA PRO A 44 -15.66 -12.26 -15.95
C PRO A 44 -14.68 -12.86 -14.97
N VAL A 45 -14.49 -12.17 -13.83
CA VAL A 45 -13.87 -12.75 -12.64
C VAL A 45 -14.68 -13.96 -12.19
N ASN A 46 -14.01 -15.07 -11.92
CA ASN A 46 -14.68 -16.31 -11.53
C ASN A 46 -13.95 -17.04 -10.39
N ARG A 47 -14.58 -18.10 -9.86
CA ARG A 47 -14.07 -18.86 -8.71
C ARG A 47 -12.71 -19.51 -8.95
N LEU A 48 -12.37 -19.83 -10.19
CA LEU A 48 -11.10 -20.46 -10.55
C LEU A 48 -9.95 -19.46 -10.59
N SER A 49 -10.23 -18.17 -10.71
CA SER A 49 -9.22 -17.12 -10.83
C SER A 49 -8.22 -17.13 -9.67
N ILE A 50 -8.70 -17.28 -8.42
CA ILE A 50 -7.82 -17.29 -7.24
C ILE A 50 -7.02 -18.58 -7.09
N ILE A 51 -7.37 -19.65 -7.80
CA ILE A 51 -6.66 -20.93 -7.78
C ILE A 51 -5.68 -21.00 -8.95
N ILE A 52 -6.14 -20.73 -10.17
CA ILE A 52 -5.37 -20.92 -11.40
C ILE A 52 -4.24 -19.90 -11.50
N PHE A 53 -4.52 -18.62 -11.26
CA PHE A 53 -3.50 -17.59 -11.49
C PHE A 53 -2.33 -17.65 -10.50
N PRO A 54 -2.50 -17.88 -9.19
CA PRO A 54 -1.37 -18.13 -8.31
C PRO A 54 -0.60 -19.42 -8.67
N ALA A 55 -1.27 -20.47 -9.16
CA ALA A 55 -0.60 -21.67 -9.64
C ALA A 55 0.25 -21.39 -10.89
N ILE A 56 -0.24 -20.58 -11.82
CA ILE A 56 0.56 -20.09 -12.97
C ILE A 56 1.75 -19.27 -12.46
N GLY A 57 1.53 -18.34 -11.51
CA GLY A 57 2.58 -17.55 -10.87
C GLY A 57 3.66 -18.43 -10.20
N LEU A 58 3.25 -19.53 -9.54
CA LEU A 58 4.14 -20.53 -8.96
C LEU A 58 5.01 -21.21 -10.04
N ILE A 59 4.39 -21.70 -11.12
CA ILE A 59 5.06 -22.37 -12.21
C ILE A 59 6.09 -21.44 -12.88
N LEU A 60 5.68 -20.21 -13.21
CA LEU A 60 6.57 -19.21 -13.80
C LEU A 60 7.73 -18.87 -12.85
N SER A 61 7.44 -18.69 -11.56
CA SER A 61 8.48 -18.45 -10.54
C SER A 61 9.49 -19.60 -10.49
N LYS A 62 9.03 -20.84 -10.59
CA LYS A 62 9.91 -22.01 -10.60
C LYS A 62 10.84 -22.03 -11.82
N PHE A 63 10.32 -21.76 -13.03
CA PHE A 63 11.12 -21.68 -14.24
C PHE A 63 12.16 -20.55 -14.15
N ILE A 64 11.77 -19.39 -13.64
CA ILE A 64 12.64 -18.23 -13.52
C ILE A 64 13.73 -18.46 -12.46
N LEU A 65 13.39 -19.04 -11.31
CA LEU A 65 14.37 -19.43 -10.29
C LEU A 65 15.37 -20.47 -10.83
N ASN A 66 14.91 -21.45 -11.62
CA ASN A 66 15.82 -22.40 -12.27
C ASN A 66 16.79 -21.68 -13.23
N LYS A 67 16.32 -20.63 -13.96
CA LYS A 67 17.18 -19.81 -14.82
C LYS A 67 18.22 -19.01 -14.03
N ASP A 68 17.91 -18.64 -12.81
CA ASP A 68 18.87 -18.04 -11.85
C ASP A 68 19.81 -19.09 -11.22
N GLY A 69 19.71 -20.37 -11.60
CA GLY A 69 20.50 -21.48 -11.06
C GLY A 69 20.00 -21.98 -9.70
N GLU A 70 18.76 -21.62 -9.31
CA GLU A 70 18.18 -21.98 -8.03
C GLU A 70 17.40 -23.31 -8.11
N LYS A 71 17.91 -24.36 -7.46
CA LYS A 71 17.30 -25.70 -7.47
C LYS A 71 16.33 -25.91 -6.30
N ILE A 72 15.35 -24.99 -6.13
CA ILE A 72 14.34 -25.12 -5.07
C ILE A 72 13.39 -26.27 -5.45
N LYS A 73 13.20 -27.26 -4.56
CA LYS A 73 12.32 -28.40 -4.79
C LYS A 73 10.86 -27.97 -4.85
N TRP A 74 10.06 -28.60 -5.71
CA TRP A 74 8.62 -28.32 -5.87
C TRP A 74 7.86 -28.34 -4.55
N ARG A 75 8.16 -29.27 -3.64
CA ARG A 75 7.52 -29.34 -2.32
C ARG A 75 7.58 -28.03 -1.53
N TYR A 76 8.68 -27.30 -1.61
CA TYR A 76 8.83 -26.00 -0.92
C TYR A 76 8.06 -24.90 -1.64
N MET A 77 8.04 -24.93 -2.97
CA MET A 77 7.26 -23.98 -3.77
C MET A 77 5.77 -24.14 -3.50
N ILE A 78 5.28 -25.38 -3.48
CA ILE A 78 3.89 -25.72 -3.13
C ILE A 78 3.59 -25.33 -1.68
N ALA A 79 4.51 -25.57 -0.74
CA ALA A 79 4.33 -25.16 0.65
C ALA A 79 4.15 -23.64 0.80
N ILE A 80 4.87 -22.82 0.01
CA ILE A 80 4.70 -21.36 -0.01
C ILE A 80 3.32 -20.97 -0.55
N LEU A 81 2.83 -21.65 -1.61
CA LEU A 81 1.48 -21.41 -2.14
C LEU A 81 0.40 -21.80 -1.11
N MET A 82 0.56 -22.94 -0.45
CA MET A 82 -0.36 -23.37 0.61
C MET A 82 -0.37 -22.42 1.80
N LEU A 83 0.81 -21.90 2.19
CA LEU A 83 0.93 -20.89 3.22
C LEU A 83 0.21 -19.58 2.81
N PHE A 84 0.32 -19.16 1.56
CA PHE A 84 -0.41 -18.01 1.03
C PHE A 84 -1.93 -18.20 1.18
N TYR A 85 -2.46 -19.35 0.76
CA TYR A 85 -3.89 -19.63 0.92
C TYR A 85 -4.31 -19.74 2.39
N LEU A 86 -3.51 -20.37 3.24
CA LEU A 86 -3.80 -20.45 4.67
C LEU A 86 -3.91 -19.05 5.29
N ILE A 87 -3.00 -18.14 4.93
CA ILE A 87 -3.05 -16.75 5.39
C ILE A 87 -4.31 -16.05 4.86
N ILE A 88 -4.63 -16.16 3.57
CA ILE A 88 -5.83 -15.54 2.99
C ILE A 88 -7.11 -16.06 3.67
N ILE A 89 -7.23 -17.37 3.89
CA ILE A 89 -8.38 -17.96 4.57
C ILE A 89 -8.50 -17.42 6.01
N THR A 90 -7.40 -17.44 6.76
CA THR A 90 -7.37 -16.93 8.13
C THR A 90 -7.75 -15.46 8.21
N LEU A 91 -7.14 -14.64 7.35
CA LEU A 91 -7.46 -13.21 7.28
C LEU A 91 -8.89 -12.95 6.79
N GLY A 92 -9.40 -13.76 5.87
CA GLY A 92 -10.79 -13.69 5.41
C GLY A 92 -11.79 -13.98 6.53
N ILE A 93 -11.52 -14.99 7.37
CA ILE A 93 -12.34 -15.29 8.55
C ILE A 93 -12.33 -14.12 9.54
N ILE A 94 -11.13 -13.60 9.86
CA ILE A 94 -10.98 -12.46 10.79
C ILE A 94 -11.72 -11.22 10.23
N ASN A 95 -11.54 -10.91 8.95
CA ASN A 95 -12.20 -9.77 8.33
C ASN A 95 -13.73 -9.87 8.29
N ASN A 96 -14.27 -11.08 8.19
CA ASN A 96 -15.74 -11.29 8.20
C ASN A 96 -16.37 -10.99 9.57
N ILE A 97 -15.58 -10.99 10.64
CA ILE A 97 -16.08 -10.66 11.99
C ILE A 97 -16.35 -9.15 12.10
N ILE A 98 -15.51 -8.30 11.52
CA ILE A 98 -15.60 -6.83 11.60
C ILE A 98 -16.03 -6.30 10.24
N TRP A 99 -17.27 -5.85 10.10
CA TRP A 99 -17.79 -5.27 8.87
C TRP A 99 -17.26 -3.87 8.63
N ASP A 100 -16.91 -3.59 7.38
CA ASP A 100 -16.44 -2.28 6.98
C ASP A 100 -17.61 -1.30 6.80
N SER A 101 -17.55 -0.24 7.58
CA SER A 101 -18.53 0.86 7.59
C SER A 101 -17.89 2.20 7.21
N SER A 102 -16.68 2.19 6.66
CA SER A 102 -15.97 3.40 6.29
C SER A 102 -16.55 4.01 5.01
N TYR A 103 -16.45 5.34 4.88
CA TYR A 103 -17.10 6.12 3.83
C TYR A 103 -16.73 5.64 2.43
N ASP A 104 -15.45 5.76 2.03
CA ASP A 104 -15.00 5.37 0.68
C ASP A 104 -15.31 3.90 0.37
N SER A 105 -15.28 3.03 1.40
CA SER A 105 -15.58 1.61 1.23
C SER A 105 -17.03 1.35 0.87
N LEU A 106 -17.96 1.98 1.59
CA LEU A 106 -19.40 1.79 1.35
C LEU A 106 -19.87 2.53 0.09
N SER A 107 -19.28 3.70 -0.21
CA SER A 107 -19.73 4.53 -1.34
C SER A 107 -19.33 3.94 -2.69
N TYR A 108 -18.08 3.48 -2.89
CA TYR A 108 -17.64 3.01 -4.21
C TYR A 108 -16.71 1.80 -4.22
N HIS A 109 -15.85 1.57 -3.19
CA HIS A 109 -14.93 0.44 -3.25
C HIS A 109 -15.66 -0.91 -3.24
N GLN A 110 -16.66 -1.07 -2.35
CA GLN A 110 -17.45 -2.30 -2.30
C GLN A 110 -18.28 -2.47 -3.57
N GLU A 111 -18.87 -1.40 -4.10
CA GLU A 111 -19.60 -1.46 -5.37
C GLU A 111 -18.70 -2.00 -6.49
N GLY A 112 -17.46 -1.49 -6.62
CA GLY A 112 -16.51 -2.00 -7.61
C GLY A 112 -16.25 -3.49 -7.48
N VAL A 113 -16.05 -3.99 -6.25
CA VAL A 113 -15.81 -5.41 -5.97
C VAL A 113 -17.05 -6.26 -6.26
N ILE A 114 -18.25 -5.79 -5.87
CA ILE A 114 -19.52 -6.48 -6.09
C ILE A 114 -19.79 -6.62 -7.59
N ARG A 115 -19.69 -5.54 -8.34
CA ARG A 115 -19.94 -5.55 -9.79
C ARG A 115 -18.97 -6.46 -10.53
N LEU A 116 -17.69 -6.45 -10.18
CA LEU A 116 -16.70 -7.37 -10.76
C LEU A 116 -17.04 -8.84 -10.46
N LYS A 117 -17.47 -9.15 -9.23
CA LYS A 117 -17.91 -10.50 -8.85
C LYS A 117 -19.20 -10.90 -9.58
N ASP A 118 -20.09 -9.95 -9.85
CA ASP A 118 -21.36 -10.17 -10.54
C ASP A 118 -21.23 -10.19 -12.08
N GLY A 119 -20.00 -10.12 -12.61
CA GLY A 119 -19.70 -10.32 -14.02
C GLY A 119 -19.42 -9.05 -14.81
N TRP A 120 -19.42 -7.87 -14.20
CA TRP A 120 -19.06 -6.63 -14.88
C TRP A 120 -17.66 -6.70 -15.50
N ASN A 121 -17.60 -6.38 -16.80
CA ASN A 121 -16.36 -6.25 -17.53
C ASN A 121 -16.00 -4.75 -17.73
N PRO A 122 -15.02 -4.22 -16.95
CA PRO A 122 -14.69 -2.79 -17.00
C PRO A 122 -14.06 -2.34 -18.33
N PHE A 123 -13.61 -3.25 -19.19
CA PHE A 123 -13.00 -2.90 -20.47
C PHE A 123 -14.04 -2.51 -21.52
N TYR A 124 -15.25 -3.07 -21.45
CA TYR A 124 -16.27 -2.91 -22.48
C TYR A 124 -17.58 -2.29 -21.98
N GLU A 125 -17.87 -2.42 -20.69
CA GLU A 125 -19.17 -2.03 -20.15
C GLU A 125 -19.04 -0.73 -19.35
N GLN A 126 -19.74 0.33 -19.83
CA GLN A 126 -19.71 1.68 -19.26
C GLN A 126 -21.14 2.17 -18.96
N SER A 127 -22.00 1.30 -18.39
CA SER A 127 -23.41 1.65 -18.13
C SER A 127 -23.58 2.85 -17.19
N GLY A 128 -24.70 3.59 -17.35
CA GLY A 128 -24.96 4.82 -16.62
C GLY A 128 -25.22 4.65 -15.12
N ASP A 129 -25.66 3.44 -14.72
CA ASP A 129 -26.01 3.08 -13.34
C ASP A 129 -24.80 2.74 -12.44
N ILE A 130 -23.60 2.67 -13.01
CA ILE A 130 -22.35 2.42 -12.26
C ILE A 130 -21.81 3.75 -11.76
N ASP A 131 -21.41 3.79 -10.48
CA ASP A 131 -20.79 4.96 -9.89
C ASP A 131 -19.59 5.45 -10.70
N ARG A 132 -19.39 6.77 -10.75
CA ARG A 132 -18.33 7.40 -11.52
C ARG A 132 -16.94 6.95 -11.07
N TRP A 133 -16.71 6.84 -9.76
CA TRP A 133 -15.44 6.38 -9.22
C TRP A 133 -15.20 4.92 -9.59
N VAL A 134 -16.24 4.08 -9.58
CA VAL A 134 -16.16 2.69 -9.98
C VAL A 134 -15.76 2.56 -11.45
N LYS A 135 -16.38 3.34 -12.35
CA LYS A 135 -16.06 3.29 -13.79
C LYS A 135 -14.62 3.73 -14.09
N HIS A 136 -14.21 4.85 -13.51
CA HIS A 136 -13.04 5.62 -13.97
C HIS A 136 -11.82 5.49 -13.08
N TYR A 137 -11.84 4.68 -12.02
CA TYR A 137 -10.72 4.49 -11.10
C TYR A 137 -9.96 3.18 -11.35
N THR A 138 -8.77 3.05 -10.78
CA THR A 138 -7.91 1.87 -10.90
C THR A 138 -8.46 0.69 -10.11
N LYS A 139 -8.22 -0.56 -10.56
CA LYS A 139 -8.98 -1.73 -10.13
C LYS A 139 -8.18 -2.89 -9.53
N ALA A 140 -6.85 -2.77 -9.38
CA ALA A 140 -6.06 -3.92 -8.92
C ALA A 140 -6.52 -4.47 -7.54
N PRO A 141 -6.76 -3.64 -6.51
CA PRO A 141 -7.28 -4.14 -5.23
C PRO A 141 -8.67 -4.75 -5.35
N TRP A 142 -9.54 -4.20 -6.20
CA TRP A 142 -10.91 -4.67 -6.37
C TRP A 142 -10.98 -6.02 -7.08
N ILE A 143 -10.16 -6.22 -8.13
CA ILE A 143 -10.08 -7.50 -8.86
C ILE A 143 -9.55 -8.59 -7.95
N PHE A 144 -8.52 -8.29 -7.14
CA PHE A 144 -8.01 -9.22 -6.14
C PHE A 144 -9.10 -9.60 -5.12
N ALA A 145 -9.80 -8.62 -4.59
CA ALA A 145 -10.91 -8.83 -3.64
C ALA A 145 -12.09 -9.59 -4.29
N ALA A 146 -12.49 -9.22 -5.51
CA ALA A 146 -13.56 -9.89 -6.24
C ALA A 146 -13.27 -11.38 -6.43
N SER A 147 -12.02 -11.75 -6.72
CA SER A 147 -11.60 -13.15 -6.86
C SER A 147 -11.79 -13.95 -5.55
N ILE A 148 -11.57 -13.33 -4.39
CA ILE A 148 -11.85 -13.94 -3.08
C ILE A 148 -13.35 -14.00 -2.81
N TYR A 149 -14.07 -12.92 -3.15
CA TYR A 149 -15.50 -12.82 -2.93
C TYR A 149 -16.29 -13.86 -3.73
N THR A 150 -15.86 -14.21 -4.96
CA THR A 150 -16.49 -15.26 -5.77
C THR A 150 -16.51 -16.64 -5.09
N ILE A 151 -15.54 -16.93 -4.21
CA ILE A 151 -15.46 -18.18 -3.46
C ILE A 151 -16.18 -18.09 -2.12
N THR A 152 -15.95 -16.99 -1.38
CA THR A 152 -16.45 -16.87 -0.01
C THR A 152 -17.93 -16.50 0.06
N GLY A 153 -18.47 -15.88 -1.00
CA GLY A 153 -19.81 -15.32 -1.01
C GLY A 153 -20.05 -14.21 0.04
N ARG A 154 -18.96 -13.68 0.62
CA ARG A 154 -19.00 -12.65 1.67
C ARG A 154 -18.06 -11.51 1.31
N ILE A 155 -18.63 -10.32 1.08
CA ILE A 155 -17.85 -9.12 0.74
C ILE A 155 -16.82 -8.81 1.84
N GLU A 156 -17.19 -8.97 3.09
CA GLU A 156 -16.31 -8.67 4.22
C GLU A 156 -15.08 -9.59 4.28
N SER A 157 -15.21 -10.85 3.88
CA SER A 157 -14.07 -11.77 3.79
C SER A 157 -13.06 -11.40 2.70
N ALA A 158 -13.42 -10.55 1.75
CA ALA A 158 -12.59 -10.24 0.59
C ALA A 158 -11.61 -9.08 0.82
N LYS A 159 -11.73 -8.31 1.90
CA LYS A 159 -10.85 -7.16 2.21
C LYS A 159 -9.52 -7.53 2.87
N VAL A 160 -8.96 -8.69 2.52
CA VAL A 160 -7.74 -9.22 3.16
C VAL A 160 -6.46 -8.46 2.81
N LEU A 161 -6.46 -7.67 1.73
CA LEU A 161 -5.25 -7.04 1.18
C LEU A 161 -4.55 -6.16 2.23
N ASN A 162 -5.29 -5.32 2.95
CA ASN A 162 -4.75 -4.40 3.96
C ASN A 162 -4.21 -5.08 5.23
N MET A 163 -4.49 -6.37 5.42
CA MET A 163 -3.88 -7.19 6.48
C MET A 163 -2.74 -8.08 5.93
N LEU A 164 -2.79 -8.49 4.66
CA LEU A 164 -1.78 -9.31 4.02
C LEU A 164 -0.50 -8.52 3.72
N LEU A 165 -0.64 -7.28 3.23
CA LEU A 165 0.50 -6.45 2.85
C LEU A 165 1.43 -6.10 4.03
N PRO A 166 0.97 -5.77 5.24
CA PRO A 166 1.83 -5.65 6.42
C PRO A 166 2.68 -6.90 6.71
N ILE A 167 2.16 -8.10 6.48
CA ILE A 167 2.93 -9.36 6.62
C ILE A 167 4.04 -9.41 5.58
N ILE A 168 3.75 -9.07 4.33
CA ILE A 168 4.72 -9.08 3.23
C ILE A 168 5.82 -8.04 3.46
N VAL A 169 5.47 -6.82 3.83
CA VAL A 169 6.47 -5.76 4.09
C VAL A 169 7.29 -6.05 5.34
N PHE A 170 6.74 -6.74 6.33
CA PHE A 170 7.48 -7.24 7.49
C PHE A 170 8.57 -8.23 7.05
N LEU A 171 8.24 -9.25 6.26
CA LEU A 171 9.18 -10.26 5.78
C LEU A 171 10.28 -9.64 4.92
N LEU A 172 9.89 -8.81 3.95
CA LEU A 172 10.83 -8.15 3.03
C LEU A 172 11.68 -7.10 3.75
N GLY A 173 11.07 -6.32 4.65
CA GLY A 173 11.74 -5.34 5.49
C GLY A 173 12.73 -5.99 6.45
N PHE A 174 12.37 -7.13 7.07
CA PHE A 174 13.29 -7.89 7.88
C PHE A 174 14.52 -8.34 7.07
N ALA A 175 14.30 -8.90 5.88
CA ALA A 175 15.40 -9.32 5.01
C ALA A 175 16.32 -8.14 4.64
N PHE A 176 15.73 -6.99 4.30
CA PHE A 176 16.45 -5.76 4.00
C PHE A 176 17.27 -5.26 5.20
N PHE A 177 16.65 -5.07 6.35
CA PHE A 177 17.36 -4.61 7.55
C PHE A 177 18.42 -5.58 8.03
N TYR A 178 18.17 -6.89 7.95
CA TYR A 178 19.13 -7.91 8.35
C TYR A 178 20.42 -7.87 7.53
N LEU A 179 20.30 -7.59 6.23
CA LEU A 179 21.45 -7.41 5.34
C LEU A 179 22.18 -6.09 5.63
N VAL A 180 21.43 -4.98 5.76
CA VAL A 180 22.00 -3.65 6.00
C VAL A 180 22.67 -3.55 7.37
N THR A 181 22.10 -4.16 8.39
CA THR A 181 22.64 -4.17 9.77
C THR A 181 23.74 -5.20 10.00
N LYS A 182 24.18 -5.92 8.95
CA LYS A 182 25.16 -7.01 9.04
C LYS A 182 24.74 -8.09 10.07
N LYS A 183 23.52 -8.60 9.94
CA LYS A 183 22.93 -9.70 10.72
C LYS A 183 22.54 -9.36 12.18
N LYS A 184 22.28 -8.11 12.51
CA LYS A 184 21.76 -7.74 13.83
C LYS A 184 20.26 -8.08 13.91
N THR A 185 19.94 -9.31 14.31
CA THR A 185 18.60 -9.90 14.25
C THR A 185 17.55 -9.06 14.99
N VAL A 186 17.80 -8.65 16.23
CA VAL A 186 16.84 -7.90 17.06
C VAL A 186 16.51 -6.54 16.43
N ILE A 187 17.54 -5.80 15.99
CA ILE A 187 17.34 -4.48 15.36
C ILE A 187 16.52 -4.63 14.06
N SER A 188 16.82 -5.67 13.28
CA SER A 188 16.14 -5.95 12.02
C SER A 188 14.68 -6.36 12.23
N LEU A 189 14.43 -7.21 13.24
CA LEU A 189 13.08 -7.66 13.60
C LEU A 189 12.21 -6.47 14.05
N LEU A 190 12.73 -5.64 14.95
CA LEU A 190 12.01 -4.47 15.47
C LEU A 190 11.82 -3.41 14.39
N GLY A 191 12.80 -3.17 13.52
CA GLY A 191 12.67 -2.27 12.37
C GLY A 191 11.57 -2.75 11.40
N ALA A 192 11.54 -4.05 11.10
CA ALA A 192 10.52 -4.64 10.23
C ALA A 192 9.12 -4.59 10.86
N LEU A 193 9.02 -4.84 12.17
CA LEU A 193 7.76 -4.76 12.91
C LEU A 193 7.19 -3.33 12.86
N ILE A 194 8.01 -2.33 13.20
CA ILE A 194 7.58 -0.93 13.14
C ILE A 194 7.19 -0.51 11.72
N LEU A 195 7.91 -0.99 10.70
CA LEU A 195 7.58 -0.72 9.31
C LEU A 195 6.18 -1.25 8.95
N ALA A 196 5.84 -2.44 9.43
CA ALA A 196 4.56 -3.09 9.18
C ALA A 196 3.39 -2.43 9.94
N ILE A 197 3.61 -2.00 11.19
CA ILE A 197 2.59 -1.36 12.03
C ILE A 197 2.54 0.18 11.87
N ASN A 198 2.66 0.64 10.63
CA ASN A 198 2.42 2.04 10.28
C ASN A 198 1.01 2.45 10.76
N PRO A 199 0.84 3.61 11.41
CA PRO A 199 -0.47 4.12 11.84
C PRO A 199 -1.56 4.10 10.76
N VAL A 200 -1.23 4.47 9.53
CA VAL A 200 -2.18 4.42 8.40
C VAL A 200 -2.57 2.97 8.07
N ASN A 201 -1.62 2.02 8.12
CA ASN A 201 -1.93 0.60 7.92
C ASN A 201 -2.88 0.08 9.00
N ILE A 202 -2.64 0.46 10.27
CA ILE A 202 -3.50 0.07 11.40
C ILE A 202 -4.92 0.61 11.21
N SER A 203 -5.07 1.89 10.88
CA SER A 203 -6.38 2.53 10.72
C SER A 203 -7.18 1.97 9.53
N GLN A 204 -6.50 1.51 8.46
CA GLN A 204 -7.13 0.96 7.26
C GLN A 204 -7.23 -0.59 7.24
N MET A 205 -6.78 -1.27 8.31
CA MET A 205 -6.65 -2.74 8.35
C MET A 205 -7.94 -3.49 7.97
N PHE A 206 -9.09 -3.05 8.47
CA PHE A 206 -10.40 -3.70 8.25
C PHE A 206 -11.25 -2.98 7.21
N THR A 207 -10.63 -2.31 6.24
CA THR A 207 -11.35 -1.52 5.23
C THR A 207 -10.91 -1.86 3.81
N TYR A 208 -11.70 -1.37 2.84
CA TYR A 208 -11.36 -1.41 1.42
C TYR A 208 -10.54 -0.19 0.95
N TYR A 209 -10.13 0.70 1.86
CA TYR A 209 -9.24 1.81 1.51
C TYR A 209 -7.95 1.30 0.88
N VAL A 210 -7.41 2.07 -0.05
CA VAL A 210 -6.26 1.65 -0.87
C VAL A 210 -4.97 2.40 -0.55
N ASP A 211 -5.02 3.42 0.32
CA ASP A 211 -3.87 4.29 0.59
C ASP A 211 -2.76 3.57 1.37
N ALA A 212 -3.12 2.72 2.34
CA ALA A 212 -2.16 1.86 3.04
C ALA A 212 -1.48 0.89 2.07
N ALA A 213 -2.25 0.25 1.19
CA ALA A 213 -1.72 -0.64 0.17
C ALA A 213 -0.76 0.09 -0.78
N LEU A 214 -1.11 1.30 -1.21
CA LEU A 214 -0.26 2.16 -2.04
C LEU A 214 1.09 2.42 -1.36
N GLY A 215 1.07 2.89 -0.11
CA GLY A 215 2.28 3.19 0.65
C GLY A 215 3.18 1.98 0.85
N ILE A 216 2.61 0.82 1.16
CA ILE A 216 3.37 -0.43 1.30
C ILE A 216 4.00 -0.84 -0.05
N TYR A 217 3.26 -0.77 -1.16
CA TYR A 217 3.80 -1.10 -2.48
C TYR A 217 4.93 -0.17 -2.92
N ILE A 218 4.88 1.13 -2.56
CA ILE A 218 5.99 2.07 -2.79
C ILE A 218 7.24 1.62 -2.01
N ILE A 219 7.09 1.26 -0.74
CA ILE A 219 8.20 0.75 0.08
C ILE A 219 8.77 -0.55 -0.50
N ILE A 220 7.91 -1.49 -0.89
CA ILE A 220 8.30 -2.76 -1.52
C ILE A 220 9.06 -2.51 -2.83
N LEU A 221 8.59 -1.58 -3.67
CA LEU A 221 9.28 -1.20 -4.90
C LEU A 221 10.69 -0.69 -4.61
N ILE A 222 10.85 0.23 -3.66
CA ILE A 222 12.15 0.78 -3.26
C ILE A 222 13.10 -0.31 -2.77
N ILE A 223 12.64 -1.21 -1.89
CA ILE A 223 13.44 -2.33 -1.38
C ILE A 223 13.81 -3.30 -2.51
N THR A 224 12.90 -3.58 -3.44
CA THR A 224 13.17 -4.44 -4.60
C THR A 224 14.26 -3.86 -5.49
N LEU A 225 14.19 -2.56 -5.78
CA LEU A 225 15.19 -1.86 -6.57
C LEU A 225 16.54 -1.81 -5.85
N PHE A 226 16.55 -1.67 -4.53
CA PHE A 226 17.77 -1.81 -3.74
C PHE A 226 18.41 -3.20 -3.95
N PHE A 227 17.65 -4.29 -3.89
CA PHE A 227 18.17 -5.63 -4.14
C PHE A 227 18.67 -5.79 -5.60
N ILE A 228 18.04 -5.16 -6.57
CA ILE A 228 18.51 -5.19 -7.96
C ILE A 228 19.82 -4.41 -8.12
N LEU A 229 19.97 -3.27 -7.46
CA LEU A 229 21.14 -2.40 -7.58
C LEU A 229 22.38 -2.93 -6.86
N PHE A 230 22.21 -3.64 -5.74
CA PHE A 230 23.32 -3.98 -4.83
C PHE A 230 23.66 -5.47 -4.74
N TYR A 231 22.79 -6.37 -5.25
CA TYR A 231 22.98 -7.81 -5.22
C TYR A 231 22.81 -8.41 -6.61
N GLU A 232 23.63 -9.37 -6.98
CA GLU A 232 23.59 -10.01 -8.31
C GLU A 232 22.70 -11.26 -8.33
N ASP A 233 22.55 -11.95 -7.19
CA ASP A 233 21.72 -13.15 -7.08
C ASP A 233 20.25 -12.90 -7.47
N LEU A 234 19.57 -13.97 -7.87
CA LEU A 234 18.15 -13.92 -8.22
C LEU A 234 17.85 -12.86 -9.32
N PHE A 235 18.74 -12.76 -10.30
CA PHE A 235 18.65 -11.69 -11.30
C PHE A 235 17.29 -11.67 -12.01
N TYR A 236 16.92 -12.77 -12.67
CA TYR A 236 15.65 -12.86 -13.41
C TYR A 236 14.44 -12.82 -12.49
N PHE A 237 14.54 -13.44 -11.31
CA PHE A 237 13.44 -13.49 -10.36
C PHE A 237 13.11 -12.11 -9.77
N LYS A 238 14.13 -11.29 -9.46
CA LYS A 238 13.93 -9.90 -9.02
C LYS A 238 13.25 -9.04 -10.10
N TYR A 239 13.62 -9.19 -11.37
CA TYR A 239 12.98 -8.45 -12.46
C TYR A 239 11.56 -8.94 -12.75
N PHE A 240 11.30 -10.24 -12.63
CA PHE A 240 9.94 -10.76 -12.72
C PHE A 240 9.06 -10.26 -11.58
N SER A 241 9.59 -10.20 -10.36
CA SER A 241 8.91 -9.61 -9.22
C SER A 241 8.66 -8.12 -9.41
N LEU A 242 9.64 -7.39 -9.96
CA LEU A 242 9.51 -5.97 -10.27
C LEU A 242 8.35 -5.66 -11.22
N ILE A 243 8.17 -6.46 -12.29
CA ILE A 243 7.01 -6.30 -13.19
C ILE A 243 5.71 -6.47 -12.43
N ASN A 244 5.57 -7.53 -11.63
CA ASN A 244 4.36 -7.78 -10.86
C ASN A 244 4.07 -6.65 -9.86
N ILE A 245 5.10 -6.19 -9.13
CA ILE A 245 4.99 -5.09 -8.17
C ILE A 245 4.58 -3.80 -8.88
N ALA A 246 5.28 -3.42 -9.96
CA ALA A 246 4.99 -2.19 -10.69
C ALA A 246 3.60 -2.23 -11.35
N THR A 247 3.20 -3.37 -11.96
CA THR A 247 1.88 -3.54 -12.57
C THR A 247 0.76 -3.38 -11.55
N PHE A 248 0.89 -3.97 -10.37
CA PHE A 248 -0.10 -3.82 -9.32
C PHE A 248 -0.12 -2.38 -8.77
N LEU A 249 1.06 -1.79 -8.48
CA LEU A 249 1.21 -0.45 -7.92
C LEU A 249 0.54 0.63 -8.78
N VAL A 250 0.81 0.65 -10.09
CA VAL A 250 0.22 1.65 -11.00
C VAL A 250 -1.30 1.49 -11.14
N ASN A 251 -1.84 0.35 -10.75
CA ASN A 251 -3.26 0.04 -10.79
C ASN A 251 -3.94 0.01 -9.40
N ILE A 252 -3.25 0.47 -8.33
CA ILE A 252 -3.87 0.70 -7.01
C ILE A 252 -4.59 2.05 -6.98
N LYS A 253 -3.91 3.09 -7.46
CA LYS A 253 -4.37 4.49 -7.43
C LYS A 253 -3.61 5.29 -8.50
N PHE A 254 -4.20 6.33 -9.07
CA PHE A 254 -3.51 7.16 -10.08
C PHE A 254 -2.17 7.73 -9.60
N THR A 255 -2.07 8.11 -8.34
CA THR A 255 -0.81 8.55 -7.74
C THR A 255 0.26 7.45 -7.72
N GLY A 256 -0.13 6.17 -7.74
CA GLY A 256 0.78 5.04 -7.90
C GLY A 256 1.56 5.07 -9.21
N LEU A 257 0.93 5.56 -10.30
CA LEU A 257 1.62 5.76 -11.58
C LEU A 257 2.71 6.83 -11.46
N ALA A 258 2.42 7.95 -10.79
CA ALA A 258 3.39 9.04 -10.61
C ALA A 258 4.59 8.57 -9.76
N TYR A 259 4.33 7.92 -8.62
CA TYR A 259 5.39 7.38 -7.76
C TYR A 259 6.20 6.30 -8.46
N ALA A 260 5.56 5.32 -9.11
CA ALA A 260 6.27 4.28 -9.84
C ALA A 260 7.13 4.86 -10.97
N GLY A 261 6.59 5.81 -11.74
CA GLY A 261 7.28 6.48 -12.84
C GLY A 261 8.56 7.17 -12.37
N VAL A 262 8.47 7.99 -11.32
CA VAL A 262 9.65 8.72 -10.80
C VAL A 262 10.65 7.77 -10.15
N ILE A 263 10.23 6.81 -9.36
CA ILE A 263 11.13 5.83 -8.71
C ILE A 263 11.87 5.00 -9.77
N LEU A 264 11.19 4.53 -10.81
CA LEU A 264 11.81 3.78 -11.91
C LEU A 264 12.73 4.65 -12.78
N ALA A 265 12.38 5.91 -12.99
CA ALA A 265 13.26 6.87 -13.68
C ALA A 265 14.57 7.10 -12.90
N ILE A 266 14.48 7.27 -11.58
CA ILE A 266 15.65 7.38 -10.70
C ILE A 266 16.50 6.10 -10.75
N PHE A 267 15.85 4.94 -10.72
CA PHE A 267 16.52 3.65 -10.86
C PHE A 267 17.30 3.57 -12.20
N LEU A 268 16.70 4.03 -13.29
CA LEU A 268 17.40 4.15 -14.59
C LEU A 268 18.61 5.08 -14.50
N ILE A 269 18.45 6.28 -13.93
CA ILE A 269 19.56 7.24 -13.77
C ILE A 269 20.70 6.61 -12.96
N CYS A 270 20.38 5.94 -11.83
CA CYS A 270 21.39 5.24 -11.05
C CYS A 270 22.11 4.14 -11.86
N ASN A 271 21.37 3.41 -12.71
CA ASN A 271 21.98 2.40 -13.57
C ASN A 271 22.84 3.04 -14.68
N PHE A 272 22.44 4.15 -15.28
CA PHE A 272 23.26 4.88 -16.26
C PHE A 272 24.59 5.33 -15.66
N ILE A 273 24.60 5.76 -14.40
CA ILE A 273 25.83 6.18 -13.72
C ILE A 273 26.76 4.99 -13.41
N TYR A 274 26.20 3.81 -13.07
CA TYR A 274 26.99 2.72 -12.47
C TYR A 274 27.07 1.44 -13.31
N SER A 275 26.41 1.36 -14.48
CA SER A 275 26.34 0.16 -15.32
C SER A 275 26.80 0.40 -16.76
N SER A 276 27.00 -0.67 -17.54
CA SER A 276 27.43 -0.58 -18.93
C SER A 276 26.33 -0.06 -19.87
N LYS A 277 26.70 0.58 -20.97
CA LYS A 277 25.78 1.09 -22.00
C LYS A 277 24.84 0.01 -22.56
N SER A 278 25.36 -1.18 -22.87
CA SER A 278 24.56 -2.29 -23.41
C SER A 278 23.52 -2.79 -22.41
N TYR A 279 23.88 -2.88 -21.12
CA TYR A 279 22.93 -3.23 -20.07
C TYR A 279 21.83 -2.18 -19.92
N ASN A 280 22.19 -0.89 -19.97
CA ASN A 280 21.24 0.21 -19.83
C ASN A 280 20.21 0.24 -20.95
N ILE A 281 20.60 -0.02 -22.21
CA ILE A 281 19.67 -0.10 -23.35
C ILE A 281 18.65 -1.23 -23.12
N LYS A 282 19.11 -2.43 -22.72
CA LYS A 282 18.22 -3.56 -22.41
C LYS A 282 17.26 -3.24 -21.27
N LEU A 283 17.74 -2.53 -20.24
CA LEU A 283 16.92 -2.12 -19.10
C LEU A 283 15.85 -1.10 -19.49
N VAL A 284 16.20 -0.10 -20.31
CA VAL A 284 15.23 0.89 -20.83
C VAL A 284 14.14 0.18 -21.63
N SER A 285 14.51 -0.70 -22.56
CA SER A 285 13.55 -1.47 -23.36
C SER A 285 12.66 -2.34 -22.48
N PHE A 286 13.23 -3.00 -21.47
CA PHE A 286 12.47 -3.82 -20.52
C PHE A 286 11.45 -2.98 -19.72
N LEU A 287 11.85 -1.84 -19.19
CA LEU A 287 10.94 -0.98 -18.42
C LEU A 287 9.88 -0.33 -19.31
N PHE A 288 10.21 0.04 -20.53
CA PHE A 288 9.26 0.58 -21.50
C PHE A 288 8.19 -0.46 -21.89
N ILE A 289 8.60 -1.70 -22.20
CA ILE A 289 7.66 -2.79 -22.48
C ILE A 289 6.80 -3.09 -21.25
N SER A 290 7.41 -3.09 -20.06
CA SER A 290 6.68 -3.28 -18.79
C SER A 290 5.67 -2.17 -18.55
N PHE A 291 5.97 -0.93 -18.90
CA PHE A 291 5.04 0.20 -18.81
C PHE A 291 3.84 0.02 -19.75
N ILE A 292 4.09 -0.30 -21.04
CA ILE A 292 3.01 -0.60 -22.01
C ILE A 292 2.13 -1.72 -21.46
N PHE A 293 2.72 -2.82 -21.02
CA PHE A 293 2.00 -3.94 -20.45
C PHE A 293 1.14 -3.52 -19.25
N SER A 294 1.72 -2.82 -18.29
CA SER A 294 1.08 -2.48 -17.02
C SER A 294 -0.04 -1.45 -17.16
N VAL A 295 0.12 -0.47 -18.04
CA VAL A 295 -0.79 0.68 -18.17
C VAL A 295 -1.74 0.49 -19.35
N MET A 296 -1.25 0.04 -20.52
CA MET A 296 -2.06 0.00 -21.72
C MET A 296 -2.80 -1.32 -21.91
N ILE A 297 -2.25 -2.45 -21.41
CA ILE A 297 -2.87 -3.76 -21.55
C ILE A 297 -3.62 -4.13 -20.27
N ILE A 298 -2.92 -4.25 -19.16
CA ILE A 298 -3.52 -4.69 -17.88
C ILE A 298 -4.36 -3.58 -17.26
N GLY A 299 -3.89 -2.33 -17.31
CA GLY A 299 -4.59 -1.13 -16.88
C GLY A 299 -5.48 -0.51 -17.98
N PHE A 300 -5.94 -1.29 -18.97
CA PHE A 300 -6.75 -0.78 -20.08
C PHE A 300 -7.92 0.05 -19.56
N ASN A 301 -8.64 -0.45 -18.57
CA ASN A 301 -9.49 0.40 -17.75
C ASN A 301 -8.77 0.64 -16.40
N PRO A 302 -8.54 1.90 -16.00
CA PRO A 302 -9.17 3.12 -16.53
C PRO A 302 -8.35 3.86 -17.60
N TYR A 303 -7.05 3.61 -17.76
CA TYR A 303 -6.16 4.50 -18.50
C TYR A 303 -6.56 4.71 -19.97
N ILE A 304 -6.80 3.63 -20.70
CA ILE A 304 -7.18 3.71 -22.12
C ILE A 304 -8.65 4.09 -22.27
N THR A 305 -9.55 3.49 -21.49
CA THR A 305 -10.98 3.81 -21.55
C THR A 305 -11.26 5.26 -21.17
N ASN A 306 -10.56 5.82 -20.18
CA ASN A 306 -10.69 7.25 -19.84
C ASN A 306 -10.15 8.15 -20.95
N THR A 307 -9.04 7.77 -21.59
CA THR A 307 -8.49 8.52 -22.73
C THR A 307 -9.49 8.57 -23.88
N LEU A 308 -10.09 7.41 -24.23
CA LEU A 308 -11.04 7.30 -25.33
C LEU A 308 -12.36 8.04 -25.04
N ASN A 309 -12.87 7.91 -23.82
CA ASN A 309 -14.21 8.43 -23.48
C ASN A 309 -14.19 9.87 -22.94
N ASN A 310 -13.08 10.30 -22.31
CA ASN A 310 -13.00 11.59 -21.60
C ASN A 310 -11.80 12.44 -22.04
N GLY A 311 -10.98 11.97 -23.01
CA GLY A 311 -9.82 12.69 -23.51
C GLY A 311 -8.66 12.82 -22.52
N ASN A 312 -8.71 12.10 -21.36
CA ASN A 312 -7.68 12.17 -20.33
C ASN A 312 -7.55 10.85 -19.57
N PRO A 313 -6.37 10.20 -19.52
CA PRO A 313 -6.18 8.91 -18.85
C PRO A 313 -6.40 8.97 -17.33
N LEU A 314 -6.27 10.15 -16.71
CA LEU A 314 -6.41 10.35 -15.26
C LEU A 314 -7.77 10.94 -14.87
N TYR A 315 -8.76 10.93 -15.80
CA TYR A 315 -10.13 11.33 -15.44
C TYR A 315 -10.66 10.40 -14.33
N PRO A 316 -11.37 10.87 -13.31
CA PRO A 316 -11.94 12.22 -13.13
C PRO A 316 -11.05 13.21 -12.34
N LEU A 317 -9.80 12.86 -12.03
CA LEU A 317 -8.90 13.71 -11.23
C LEU A 317 -8.18 14.79 -12.03
N SER A 318 -8.14 14.65 -13.36
CA SER A 318 -7.43 15.57 -14.26
C SER A 318 -8.22 15.80 -15.54
N GLY A 319 -7.90 16.87 -16.27
CA GLY A 319 -8.56 17.24 -17.54
C GLY A 319 -9.63 18.32 -17.39
N LYS A 320 -10.32 18.65 -18.50
CA LYS A 320 -11.31 19.72 -18.55
C LYS A 320 -12.49 19.51 -17.60
N ASN A 321 -12.91 18.24 -17.42
CA ASN A 321 -14.05 17.84 -16.61
C ASN A 321 -13.60 17.20 -15.28
N LYS A 322 -12.47 17.65 -14.72
CA LYS A 322 -11.98 17.16 -13.44
C LYS A 322 -12.98 17.45 -12.32
N ILE A 323 -13.07 16.52 -11.37
CA ILE A 323 -13.83 16.71 -10.14
C ILE A 323 -12.89 17.25 -9.07
N ASP A 324 -13.29 18.34 -8.46
CA ASP A 324 -12.59 18.85 -7.29
C ASP A 324 -13.07 18.13 -6.04
N ILE A 325 -12.29 17.13 -5.62
CA ILE A 325 -12.54 16.40 -4.36
C ILE A 325 -11.88 17.07 -3.17
N MET A 326 -10.86 17.91 -3.40
CA MET A 326 -10.06 18.41 -2.30
C MET A 326 -10.66 19.64 -1.63
N THR A 327 -11.35 20.51 -2.39
CA THR A 327 -12.01 21.69 -1.80
C THR A 327 -12.98 21.31 -0.68
N ASN A 328 -13.76 20.25 -0.85
CA ASN A 328 -14.71 19.77 0.17
C ASN A 328 -14.06 18.95 1.29
N ASN A 329 -12.83 18.44 1.08
CA ASN A 329 -12.13 17.60 2.04
C ASN A 329 -11.02 18.34 2.79
N THR A 330 -10.64 19.53 2.35
CA THR A 330 -9.65 20.38 3.00
C THR A 330 -10.32 21.22 4.10
N PRO A 331 -9.77 21.26 5.32
CA PRO A 331 -10.27 22.17 6.37
C PRO A 331 -10.34 23.63 5.88
N GLU A 332 -11.41 24.34 6.24
CA GLU A 332 -11.59 25.74 5.84
C GLU A 332 -10.41 26.64 6.25
N GLU A 333 -9.82 26.35 7.41
CA GLU A 333 -8.66 27.07 7.96
C GLU A 333 -7.39 26.87 7.12
N PHE A 334 -7.38 25.87 6.22
CA PHE A 334 -6.26 25.59 5.31
C PHE A 334 -6.42 26.24 3.93
N ARG A 335 -7.57 26.88 3.65
CA ARG A 335 -7.93 27.38 2.31
C ARG A 335 -6.88 28.30 1.68
N TYR A 336 -6.23 29.13 2.50
CA TYR A 336 -5.24 30.12 2.03
C TYR A 336 -3.79 29.74 2.38
N ASP A 337 -3.59 28.56 2.97
CA ASP A 337 -2.28 28.08 3.34
C ASP A 337 -1.53 27.46 2.16
N SER A 338 -0.22 27.66 2.11
CA SER A 338 0.66 26.84 1.28
C SER A 338 0.65 25.38 1.75
N GLU A 339 1.00 24.42 0.86
CA GLU A 339 1.04 23.00 1.21
C GLU A 339 1.96 22.72 2.42
N PHE A 340 3.08 23.43 2.55
CA PHE A 340 3.96 23.32 3.72
C PHE A 340 3.31 23.83 5.02
N GLN A 341 2.56 24.92 4.94
CA GLN A 341 1.80 25.43 6.10
C GLN A 341 0.70 24.46 6.50
N LYS A 342 -0.03 23.89 5.53
CA LYS A 342 -1.01 22.83 5.78
C LYS A 342 -0.37 21.63 6.47
N ALA A 343 0.77 21.15 5.96
CA ALA A 343 1.48 20.01 6.54
C ALA A 343 1.95 20.29 7.98
N TYR A 344 2.50 21.47 8.24
CA TYR A 344 2.88 21.89 9.56
C TYR A 344 1.68 21.93 10.51
N LYS A 345 0.61 22.61 10.12
CA LYS A 345 -0.63 22.70 10.92
C LYS A 345 -1.25 21.31 11.14
N ALA A 346 -1.29 20.45 10.12
CA ALA A 346 -1.81 19.09 10.24
C ALA A 346 -1.00 18.23 11.21
N LEU A 347 0.32 18.48 11.32
CA LEU A 347 1.20 17.75 12.23
C LEU A 347 1.00 18.15 13.70
N ILE A 348 0.76 19.42 13.98
CA ILE A 348 0.63 19.93 15.36
C ILE A 348 -0.82 19.99 15.86
N ALA A 349 -1.81 20.07 14.96
CA ALA A 349 -3.22 20.19 15.33
C ALA A 349 -3.71 18.94 16.09
N PRO A 350 -4.79 19.03 16.87
CA PRO A 350 -5.50 17.85 17.37
C PRO A 350 -5.92 16.95 16.21
N PRO A 351 -6.00 15.61 16.42
CA PRO A 351 -6.47 14.71 15.38
C PRO A 351 -7.91 15.04 15.00
N SER A 352 -8.23 14.92 13.71
CA SER A 352 -9.58 15.16 13.19
C SER A 352 -9.88 14.24 12.01
N VAL A 353 -11.14 13.88 11.86
CA VAL A 353 -11.73 13.23 10.67
C VAL A 353 -12.63 14.22 9.91
N ASP A 354 -12.90 15.38 10.50
CA ASP A 354 -13.77 16.42 9.95
C ASP A 354 -12.95 17.47 9.17
N ASN A 355 -13.66 18.32 8.42
CA ASN A 355 -13.11 19.47 7.71
C ASN A 355 -12.90 20.69 8.62
N LYS A 356 -12.60 20.47 9.90
CA LYS A 356 -12.35 21.54 10.88
C LYS A 356 -11.06 21.27 11.63
N VAL A 357 -10.24 22.29 11.74
CA VAL A 357 -9.07 22.27 12.61
C VAL A 357 -9.54 22.63 14.01
N GLY A 358 -9.33 21.73 14.97
CA GLY A 358 -9.57 22.06 16.38
C GLY A 358 -8.66 23.19 16.85
N LYS A 359 -8.98 23.80 18.01
CA LYS A 359 -8.13 24.83 18.60
C LYS A 359 -6.70 24.30 18.75
N ALA A 360 -5.72 25.11 18.30
CA ALA A 360 -4.31 24.78 18.46
C ALA A 360 -3.98 24.52 19.94
N PRO A 361 -3.11 23.52 20.24
CA PRO A 361 -2.66 23.26 21.60
C PRO A 361 -2.02 24.50 22.21
N LYS A 362 -2.39 24.85 23.45
CA LYS A 362 -1.85 26.02 24.16
C LYS A 362 -0.47 25.75 24.76
N SER A 363 -0.12 24.47 24.94
CA SER A 363 1.16 24.05 25.52
C SER A 363 1.69 22.81 24.85
N PHE A 364 2.99 22.57 25.00
CA PHE A 364 3.62 21.34 24.47
C PHE A 364 3.03 20.07 25.12
N SER A 365 2.65 20.11 26.40
CA SER A 365 2.01 18.97 27.08
C SER A 365 0.62 18.68 26.53
N GLU A 366 -0.16 19.70 26.19
CA GLU A 366 -1.51 19.54 25.60
C GLU A 366 -1.47 18.82 24.24
N MET A 367 -0.36 18.91 23.50
CA MET A 367 -0.18 18.18 22.25
C MET A 367 -0.24 16.66 22.41
N PHE A 368 0.05 16.14 23.60
CA PHE A 368 0.10 14.69 23.89
C PHE A 368 -1.05 14.22 24.76
N GLU A 369 -1.95 15.12 25.10
CA GLU A 369 -3.13 14.78 25.92
C GLU A 369 -4.08 13.91 25.09
N ILE A 370 -4.36 12.70 25.61
CA ILE A 370 -5.32 11.77 25.00
C ILE A 370 -6.67 11.97 25.70
N LYS A 371 -7.47 12.90 25.20
CA LYS A 371 -8.84 13.12 25.67
C LYS A 371 -9.72 11.94 25.31
N GLU A 372 -10.79 11.73 26.07
CA GLU A 372 -11.81 10.77 25.72
C GLU A 372 -12.38 11.06 24.32
N GLY A 373 -12.46 10.05 23.45
CA GLY A 373 -12.82 10.22 22.03
C GLY A 373 -11.64 10.49 21.07
N THR A 374 -10.53 11.08 21.53
CA THR A 374 -9.36 11.33 20.66
C THR A 374 -8.75 10.04 20.12
N ARG A 375 -8.76 8.97 20.91
CA ARG A 375 -8.26 7.65 20.49
C ARG A 375 -9.02 7.09 19.30
N THR A 376 -10.34 7.28 19.27
CA THR A 376 -11.22 6.76 18.20
C THR A 376 -10.98 7.51 16.89
N ILE A 377 -10.60 8.79 16.95
CA ILE A 377 -10.27 9.59 15.78
C ILE A 377 -9.01 9.07 15.10
N TYR A 378 -7.95 8.75 15.86
CA TYR A 378 -6.73 8.15 15.31
C TYR A 378 -6.97 6.79 14.63
N ALA A 379 -8.01 6.08 15.05
CA ALA A 379 -8.39 4.78 14.52
C ALA A 379 -9.26 4.84 13.26
N ALA A 380 -9.74 6.01 12.88
CA ALA A 380 -10.54 6.18 11.68
C ALA A 380 -9.67 6.01 10.41
N ALA A 381 -10.21 5.31 9.42
CA ALA A 381 -9.50 5.09 8.14
C ALA A 381 -9.16 6.39 7.41
N ASP A 382 -9.93 7.44 7.69
CA ASP A 382 -9.86 8.77 7.08
C ASP A 382 -9.36 9.86 8.04
N THR A 383 -8.48 9.51 8.98
CA THR A 383 -7.88 10.51 9.87
C THR A 383 -7.14 11.57 9.06
N ARG A 384 -7.62 12.80 9.11
CA ARG A 384 -7.11 13.92 8.31
C ARG A 384 -5.91 14.59 8.96
N LEU A 385 -6.06 15.01 10.19
CA LEU A 385 -5.00 15.68 10.94
C LEU A 385 -4.27 14.70 11.85
N ARG A 386 -2.96 14.82 11.94
CA ARG A 386 -2.08 13.96 12.77
C ARG A 386 -2.23 12.46 12.51
N GLY A 387 -2.49 12.06 11.25
CA GLY A 387 -2.75 10.67 10.89
C GLY A 387 -1.57 9.70 11.09
N PHE A 388 -0.35 10.19 11.37
CA PHE A 388 0.79 9.35 11.77
C PHE A 388 0.84 9.07 13.29
N GLY A 389 -0.18 9.45 14.04
CA GLY A 389 -0.30 9.19 15.46
C GLY A 389 0.21 10.31 16.34
N ILE A 390 -0.01 10.17 17.67
CA ILE A 390 0.13 11.23 18.64
C ILE A 390 1.56 11.77 18.80
N TYR A 391 2.57 10.90 18.71
CA TYR A 391 3.98 11.27 18.88
C TYR A 391 4.69 11.62 17.56
N SER A 392 3.96 11.61 16.42
CA SER A 392 4.52 11.92 15.10
C SER A 392 5.15 13.30 15.01
N VAL A 393 4.63 14.26 15.76
CA VAL A 393 5.17 15.63 15.88
C VAL A 393 6.62 15.68 16.39
N ILE A 394 7.04 14.69 17.17
CA ILE A 394 8.41 14.58 17.68
C ILE A 394 9.29 13.83 16.67
N PHE A 395 8.91 12.61 16.33
CA PHE A 395 9.83 11.72 15.62
C PHE A 395 9.92 12.00 14.11
N LEU A 396 8.90 12.56 13.46
CA LEU A 396 8.99 12.86 12.04
C LEU A 396 10.04 13.93 11.70
N PRO A 397 10.02 15.14 12.33
CA PRO A 397 11.04 16.15 12.05
C PRO A 397 12.46 15.67 12.37
N ILE A 398 12.64 15.01 13.52
CA ILE A 398 13.94 14.44 13.91
C ILE A 398 14.42 13.44 12.87
N SER A 399 13.52 12.61 12.35
CA SER A 399 13.85 11.60 11.33
C SER A 399 14.35 12.21 10.04
N PHE A 400 13.69 13.25 9.55
CA PHE A 400 14.13 13.94 8.32
C PHE A 400 15.52 14.54 8.47
N LEU A 401 15.79 15.22 9.59
CA LEU A 401 17.11 15.79 9.85
C LEU A 401 18.19 14.71 9.97
N PHE A 402 17.90 13.63 10.68
CA PHE A 402 18.85 12.53 10.85
C PHE A 402 19.06 11.73 9.55
N LEU A 403 18.04 11.58 8.72
CA LEU A 403 18.17 10.93 7.42
C LEU A 403 19.12 11.73 6.51
N ILE A 404 18.95 13.04 6.42
CA ILE A 404 19.85 13.92 5.68
C ILE A 404 21.29 13.78 6.21
N TYR A 405 21.47 13.87 7.52
CA TYR A 405 22.77 13.66 8.15
C TYR A 405 23.39 12.30 7.79
N SER A 406 22.61 11.22 7.86
CA SER A 406 23.06 9.86 7.55
C SER A 406 23.50 9.71 6.10
N ILE A 407 22.76 10.31 5.17
CA ILE A 407 23.10 10.29 3.75
C ILE A 407 24.38 11.09 3.49
N LEU A 408 24.53 12.27 4.11
CA LEU A 408 25.74 13.09 3.97
C LEU A 408 26.99 12.36 4.49
N LYS A 409 26.86 11.60 5.58
CA LYS A 409 27.93 10.77 6.17
C LYS A 409 28.13 9.40 5.52
N CYS A 410 27.26 9.00 4.58
CA CYS A 410 27.37 7.71 3.91
C CYS A 410 28.67 7.61 3.13
N LYS A 411 29.48 6.56 3.43
CA LYS A 411 30.78 6.31 2.77
C LYS A 411 30.62 5.60 1.41
N ASP A 412 29.54 4.84 1.21
CA ASP A 412 29.25 4.19 -0.06
C ASP A 412 28.70 5.24 -1.05
N LYS A 413 29.53 5.63 -2.02
CA LYS A 413 29.20 6.65 -3.01
C LYS A 413 27.94 6.29 -3.84
N LYS A 414 27.79 5.01 -4.20
CA LYS A 414 26.64 4.54 -4.99
C LYS A 414 25.36 4.66 -4.18
N LEU A 415 25.36 4.16 -2.94
CA LEU A 415 24.21 4.27 -2.04
C LEU A 415 23.87 5.73 -1.76
N LYS A 416 24.87 6.57 -1.48
CA LYS A 416 24.68 8.01 -1.23
C LYS A 416 23.98 8.70 -2.40
N VAL A 417 24.48 8.55 -3.63
CA VAL A 417 23.91 9.19 -4.82
C VAL A 417 22.48 8.67 -5.09
N CYS A 418 22.27 7.34 -5.03
CA CYS A 418 20.93 6.77 -5.22
C CYS A 418 19.94 7.26 -4.16
N SER A 419 20.37 7.40 -2.91
CA SER A 419 19.51 7.90 -1.82
C SER A 419 19.15 9.38 -2.01
N ILE A 420 20.10 10.21 -2.42
CA ILE A 420 19.84 11.64 -2.71
C ILE A 420 18.83 11.77 -3.85
N LEU A 421 19.06 11.06 -4.96
CA LEU A 421 18.16 11.11 -6.11
C LEU A 421 16.76 10.62 -5.74
N LEU A 422 16.66 9.54 -4.96
CA LEU A 422 15.38 9.00 -4.50
C LEU A 422 14.62 10.01 -3.62
N LEU A 423 15.31 10.65 -2.67
CA LEU A 423 14.68 11.67 -1.82
C LEU A 423 14.19 12.87 -2.63
N LEU A 424 15.01 13.39 -3.55
CA LEU A 424 14.63 14.50 -4.40
C LEU A 424 13.44 14.14 -5.30
N GLY A 425 13.44 12.95 -5.90
CA GLY A 425 12.34 12.50 -6.73
C GLY A 425 11.05 12.25 -5.96
N LEU A 426 11.11 11.65 -4.77
CA LEU A 426 9.93 11.49 -3.92
C LEU A 426 9.39 12.85 -3.46
N ALA A 427 10.27 13.78 -3.05
CA ALA A 427 9.87 15.14 -2.70
C ALA A 427 9.18 15.85 -3.88
N PHE A 428 9.71 15.69 -5.11
CA PHE A 428 9.09 16.23 -6.32
C PHE A 428 7.67 15.70 -6.51
N VAL A 429 7.46 14.38 -6.43
CA VAL A 429 6.11 13.78 -6.59
C VAL A 429 5.17 14.23 -5.49
N ILE A 430 5.63 14.26 -4.25
CA ILE A 430 4.83 14.69 -3.08
C ILE A 430 4.35 16.13 -3.28
N ILE A 431 5.26 17.03 -3.67
CA ILE A 431 4.93 18.45 -3.89
C ILE A 431 4.02 18.61 -5.13
N TYR A 432 4.31 17.89 -6.20
CA TYR A 432 3.53 17.96 -7.44
C TYR A 432 2.11 17.43 -7.28
N CYS A 433 1.93 16.30 -6.58
CA CYS A 433 0.61 15.73 -6.31
C CYS A 433 -0.18 16.58 -5.32
N GLY A 434 0.48 17.35 -4.45
CA GLY A 434 -0.16 18.16 -3.42
C GLY A 434 -0.74 17.33 -2.27
N ASP A 435 -1.46 18.01 -1.38
CA ASP A 435 -2.23 17.40 -0.28
C ASP A 435 -1.42 16.50 0.66
N PHE A 436 -0.12 16.70 0.73
CA PHE A 436 0.77 15.93 1.61
C PHE A 436 0.63 16.26 3.11
N TRP A 437 -0.24 17.19 3.44
CA TRP A 437 -0.70 17.42 4.81
C TRP A 437 -1.52 16.23 5.35
N TRP A 438 -2.10 15.40 4.45
CA TRP A 438 -2.94 14.26 4.80
C TRP A 438 -2.10 12.96 4.81
N ALA A 439 -1.86 12.42 6.01
CA ALA A 439 -0.95 11.28 6.22
C ALA A 439 -1.25 10.06 5.33
N ARG A 440 -2.51 9.79 5.00
CA ARG A 440 -2.87 8.65 4.15
C ARG A 440 -2.29 8.76 2.75
N TYR A 441 -2.13 9.97 2.19
CA TYR A 441 -1.60 10.17 0.84
C TYR A 441 -0.08 9.99 0.75
N ILE A 442 0.61 10.07 1.88
CA ILE A 442 2.06 9.94 1.98
C ILE A 442 2.47 8.87 3.00
N SER A 443 1.65 7.83 3.20
CA SER A 443 1.85 6.81 4.25
C SER A 443 3.22 6.11 4.18
N PHE A 444 3.85 6.03 3.01
CA PHE A 444 5.21 5.48 2.83
C PHE A 444 6.32 6.29 3.51
N ILE A 445 6.09 7.57 3.85
CA ILE A 445 7.04 8.41 4.62
C ILE A 445 7.37 7.78 5.98
N TRP A 446 6.49 6.94 6.53
CA TRP A 446 6.75 6.15 7.74
C TRP A 446 8.05 5.33 7.67
N ALA A 447 8.54 4.99 6.48
CA ALA A 447 9.84 4.32 6.34
C ALA A 447 11.02 5.20 6.82
N ILE A 448 10.89 6.54 6.81
CA ILE A 448 11.96 7.46 7.20
C ILE A 448 12.30 7.32 8.69
N PRO A 449 11.35 7.43 9.65
CA PRO A 449 11.65 7.19 11.05
C PRO A 449 12.14 5.75 11.33
N VAL A 450 11.67 4.75 10.59
CA VAL A 450 12.18 3.38 10.73
C VAL A 450 13.65 3.27 10.31
N LEU A 451 14.03 3.86 9.18
CA LEU A 451 15.42 3.94 8.73
C LEU A 451 16.30 4.71 9.71
N THR A 452 15.77 5.78 10.31
CA THR A 452 16.45 6.57 11.35
C THR A 452 16.74 5.72 12.57
N TYR A 453 15.74 4.99 13.09
CA TYR A 453 15.93 4.04 14.19
C TYR A 453 17.03 3.04 13.87
N VAL A 454 16.94 2.35 12.73
CA VAL A 454 17.92 1.32 12.34
C VAL A 454 19.31 1.91 12.24
N SER A 455 19.47 3.09 11.63
CA SER A 455 20.76 3.77 11.49
C SER A 455 21.36 4.17 12.84
N MET A 456 20.54 4.69 13.76
CA MET A 456 20.98 5.01 15.14
C MET A 456 21.36 3.75 15.93
N ALA A 457 20.55 2.70 15.85
CA ALA A 457 20.75 1.47 16.61
C ALA A 457 22.02 0.68 16.20
N ILE A 458 22.49 0.87 14.96
CA ILE A 458 23.77 0.27 14.50
C ILE A 458 24.98 1.16 14.73
N SER A 459 24.80 2.40 15.19
CA SER A 459 25.90 3.35 15.43
C SER A 459 26.93 2.80 16.42
N GLU A 460 28.20 3.13 16.19
CA GLU A 460 29.30 2.85 17.13
C GLU A 460 29.27 3.79 18.33
N ASN A 461 28.71 5.00 18.16
CA ASN A 461 28.53 5.95 19.24
C ASN A 461 27.41 5.50 20.18
N LYS A 462 27.79 5.18 21.44
CA LYS A 462 26.87 4.66 22.47
C LYS A 462 25.68 5.62 22.73
N PHE A 463 25.93 6.94 22.73
CA PHE A 463 24.90 7.94 22.95
C PHE A 463 23.85 7.92 21.81
N ILE A 464 24.29 7.96 20.55
CA ILE A 464 23.40 7.87 19.39
C ILE A 464 22.60 6.56 19.42
N LYS A 465 23.27 5.46 19.77
CA LYS A 465 22.61 4.14 19.89
C LYS A 465 21.53 4.13 20.98
N SER A 466 21.78 4.75 22.14
CA SER A 466 20.77 4.87 23.22
C SER A 466 19.58 5.72 22.76
N ILE A 467 19.82 6.84 22.07
CA ILE A 467 18.74 7.65 21.47
C ILE A 467 17.93 6.79 20.48
N GLY A 468 18.57 5.96 19.67
CA GLY A 468 17.88 5.05 18.76
C GLY A 468 16.89 4.10 19.44
N TRP A 469 17.26 3.56 20.62
CA TRP A 469 16.34 2.73 21.41
C TRP A 469 15.17 3.52 22.00
N ILE A 470 15.41 4.73 22.50
CA ILE A 470 14.33 5.63 22.98
C ILE A 470 13.40 5.96 21.82
N PHE A 471 13.95 6.26 20.64
CA PHE A 471 13.19 6.56 19.44
C PHE A 471 12.28 5.38 19.02
N LEU A 472 12.82 4.15 19.07
CA LEU A 472 12.04 2.93 18.86
C LEU A 472 10.88 2.82 19.85
N ILE A 473 11.12 3.03 21.15
CA ILE A 473 10.10 2.93 22.18
C ILE A 473 8.97 3.93 21.89
N VAL A 474 9.29 5.17 21.55
CA VAL A 474 8.29 6.20 21.20
C VAL A 474 7.47 5.78 20.00
N MET A 475 8.10 5.24 18.95
CA MET A 475 7.39 4.73 17.76
C MET A 475 6.50 3.53 18.09
N LEU A 476 6.97 2.59 18.92
CA LEU A 476 6.18 1.44 19.36
C LEU A 476 4.94 1.90 20.14
N ILE A 477 5.12 2.78 21.12
CA ILE A 477 4.01 3.34 21.91
C ILE A 477 3.01 4.03 20.97
N ASN A 478 3.51 4.87 20.05
CA ASN A 478 2.66 5.56 19.08
C ASN A 478 1.77 4.62 18.26
N SER A 479 2.34 3.54 17.74
CA SER A 479 1.59 2.57 16.91
C SER A 479 0.71 1.63 17.76
N THR A 480 1.21 1.16 18.92
CA THR A 480 0.48 0.19 19.74
C THR A 480 -0.74 0.79 20.44
N ILE A 481 -0.73 2.08 20.79
CA ILE A 481 -1.91 2.78 21.33
C ILE A 481 -3.07 2.76 20.31
N MET A 482 -2.77 2.77 19.01
CA MET A 482 -3.80 2.80 17.97
C MET A 482 -4.48 1.45 17.78
N ILE A 483 -3.83 0.32 18.06
CA ILE A 483 -4.38 -1.01 17.78
C ILE A 483 -5.67 -1.28 18.58
N PRO A 484 -5.71 -1.16 19.91
CA PRO A 484 -6.95 -1.36 20.67
C PRO A 484 -8.05 -0.40 20.24
N SER A 485 -7.70 0.88 20.02
CA SER A 485 -8.65 1.90 19.60
C SER A 485 -9.25 1.60 18.22
N THR A 486 -8.45 1.09 17.29
CA THR A 486 -8.94 0.66 15.97
C THR A 486 -9.88 -0.53 16.08
N LEU A 487 -9.53 -1.53 16.88
CA LEU A 487 -10.39 -2.69 17.11
C LEU A 487 -11.73 -2.29 17.77
N GLU A 488 -11.68 -1.43 18.78
CA GLU A 488 -12.87 -0.94 19.47
C GLU A 488 -13.83 -0.20 18.54
N ILE A 489 -13.34 0.84 17.84
CA ILE A 489 -14.18 1.65 16.97
C ILE A 489 -14.71 0.86 15.78
N LYS A 490 -13.86 0.03 15.13
CA LYS A 490 -14.28 -0.80 14.01
C LYS A 490 -15.32 -1.83 14.43
N THR A 491 -15.17 -2.45 15.61
CA THR A 491 -16.17 -3.37 16.15
C THR A 491 -17.49 -2.66 16.47
N LYS A 492 -17.43 -1.49 17.10
CA LYS A 492 -18.63 -0.69 17.42
C LYS A 492 -19.40 -0.29 16.16
N LEU A 493 -18.70 0.22 15.14
CA LEU A 493 -19.32 0.62 13.87
C LEU A 493 -19.83 -0.59 13.09
N SER A 494 -19.07 -1.69 13.07
CA SER A 494 -19.50 -2.97 12.50
C SER A 494 -20.80 -3.48 13.14
N ASN A 495 -20.89 -3.43 14.46
CA ASN A 495 -22.09 -3.88 15.17
C ASN A 495 -23.30 -3.00 14.87
N ARG A 496 -23.12 -1.68 14.72
CA ARG A 496 -24.19 -0.76 14.27
C ARG A 496 -24.69 -1.13 12.89
N LEU A 497 -23.77 -1.35 11.94
CA LEU A 497 -24.14 -1.72 10.57
C LEU A 497 -24.83 -3.09 10.52
N LYS A 498 -24.36 -4.06 11.30
CA LYS A 498 -25.04 -5.38 11.44
C LYS A 498 -26.43 -5.23 12.04
N GLN A 499 -26.60 -4.40 13.06
CA GLN A 499 -27.90 -4.15 13.67
C GLN A 499 -28.89 -3.54 12.68
N GLU A 500 -28.45 -2.56 11.88
CA GLU A 500 -29.24 -1.95 10.80
C GLU A 500 -29.71 -3.02 9.79
N ILE A 501 -28.78 -3.81 9.25
CA ILE A 501 -29.05 -4.71 8.13
C ILE A 501 -29.66 -6.04 8.58
N LEU A 502 -29.10 -6.69 9.61
CA LEU A 502 -29.48 -8.06 10.00
C LEU A 502 -30.68 -8.10 10.96
N VAL A 503 -30.81 -7.10 11.84
CA VAL A 503 -31.83 -7.06 12.89
C VAL A 503 -33.02 -6.22 12.48
N LYS A 504 -32.80 -4.93 12.21
CA LYS A 504 -33.88 -4.01 11.79
C LYS A 504 -34.37 -4.29 10.38
N LYS A 505 -33.50 -4.82 9.52
CA LYS A 505 -33.77 -5.05 8.10
C LYS A 505 -34.21 -3.75 7.37
N GLU A 506 -33.65 -2.62 7.81
CA GLU A 506 -33.89 -1.30 7.24
C GLU A 506 -32.62 -0.81 6.58
N ILE A 507 -32.74 -0.28 5.37
CA ILE A 507 -31.61 0.25 4.60
C ILE A 507 -31.99 1.66 4.20
N GLN A 508 -31.19 2.65 4.64
CA GLN A 508 -31.38 4.03 4.26
C GLN A 508 -31.15 4.23 2.75
N ASN A 509 -31.96 5.09 2.15
CA ASN A 509 -31.85 5.48 0.74
C ASN A 509 -30.75 6.54 0.57
N ASP A 510 -29.54 6.19 0.97
CA ASP A 510 -28.34 7.02 0.94
C ASP A 510 -27.34 6.53 -0.12
N GLU A 511 -26.21 7.21 -0.23
CA GLU A 511 -25.10 6.86 -1.12
C GLU A 511 -24.48 5.48 -0.82
N PHE A 512 -24.75 4.89 0.36
CA PHE A 512 -24.26 3.56 0.77
C PHE A 512 -25.24 2.43 0.46
N LYS A 513 -26.43 2.78 -0.08
CA LYS A 513 -27.53 1.83 -0.35
C LYS A 513 -27.07 0.61 -1.13
N PHE A 514 -26.28 0.79 -2.19
CA PHE A 514 -25.84 -0.31 -3.04
C PHE A 514 -25.07 -1.38 -2.23
N SER A 515 -24.10 -0.95 -1.45
CA SER A 515 -23.27 -1.83 -0.61
C SER A 515 -24.07 -2.50 0.52
N LYS A 516 -25.00 -1.75 1.15
CA LYS A 516 -25.88 -2.27 2.22
C LYS A 516 -26.88 -3.30 1.69
N VAL A 517 -27.49 -3.05 0.53
CA VAL A 517 -28.39 -3.99 -0.14
C VAL A 517 -27.68 -5.30 -0.50
N ASN A 518 -26.45 -5.21 -1.02
CA ASN A 518 -25.70 -6.41 -1.32
C ASN A 518 -25.41 -7.25 -0.06
N LYS A 519 -25.07 -6.61 1.07
CA LYS A 519 -24.89 -7.33 2.36
C LYS A 519 -26.19 -8.03 2.81
N ALA A 520 -27.34 -7.39 2.66
CA ALA A 520 -28.63 -8.03 2.96
C ALA A 520 -28.87 -9.26 2.07
N LYS A 521 -28.58 -9.16 0.77
CA LYS A 521 -28.69 -10.28 -0.18
C LYS A 521 -27.79 -11.45 0.18
N GLU A 522 -26.56 -11.21 0.66
CA GLU A 522 -25.64 -12.27 1.10
C GLU A 522 -26.21 -13.15 2.21
N PHE A 523 -27.16 -12.63 2.98
CA PHE A 523 -27.85 -13.35 4.07
C PHE A 523 -29.27 -13.75 3.70
N ASN A 524 -29.68 -13.60 2.43
CA ASN A 524 -31.04 -13.90 1.95
C ASN A 524 -32.13 -13.16 2.73
N LEU A 525 -31.88 -11.91 3.12
CA LEU A 525 -32.82 -11.12 3.93
C LEU A 525 -33.78 -10.34 3.05
N THR A 526 -35.05 -10.31 3.45
CA THR A 526 -36.02 -9.28 3.03
C THR A 526 -35.75 -8.00 3.82
N TYR A 527 -35.76 -6.85 3.17
CA TYR A 527 -35.44 -5.56 3.80
C TYR A 527 -36.38 -4.46 3.30
N LYS A 528 -36.51 -3.41 4.10
CA LYS A 528 -37.17 -2.16 3.73
C LYS A 528 -36.13 -1.11 3.35
N ILE A 529 -36.43 -0.30 2.32
CA ILE A 529 -35.70 0.94 2.05
C ILE A 529 -36.47 2.04 2.79
N VAL A 530 -35.74 2.82 3.59
CA VAL A 530 -36.26 3.93 4.38
C VAL A 530 -35.54 5.21 3.94
N ASP A 531 -36.28 6.33 3.87
CA ASP A 531 -35.75 7.65 3.50
C ASP A 531 -35.09 8.35 4.69
#